data_afc4bbfeedc6ccbb5b53effc592eccf0
#
_entry.id   afc4bbfeedc6ccbb5b53effc592eccf0
#
_cell.length_a   1.000
_cell.length_b   1.000
_cell.length_c   1.000
_cell.angle_alpha   90.00
_cell.angle_beta   90.00
_cell.angle_gamma   90.00
#
_symmetry.space_group_name_H-M   'P 1'
#
loop_
_entity.id
_entity.type
_entity.pdbx_description
1 polymer ?
#
loop_
_entity_poly.entity_id
_entity_poly.type
_entity_poly.pdbx_seq_one_letter_code
_entity_poly.pdbx_strand_id
1 'polypeptide(L)'
;MAFALVLVALWSCDDYETYGERKEKERDAISEYIKSRNIKEITEGEFVLKGCTTDTTAHEYVYLTKSGIWMQIIRKGEGTMLENKKQVNVLIRYVEYNILEGAILTSNYSYSNLYDKMTVYREGSSYTASFVQGIMNSTYGASVPAGWLVPLDY
;
A
#
# COMPACT_ATOMS: atom_id res chain seq x y z
N MET A 1 -2.41 -33.74 60.79
CA MET A 1 -1.64 -33.29 59.61
C MET A 1 -2.63 -32.92 58.55
N ALA A 2 -2.85 -31.60 58.34
CA ALA A 2 -3.77 -31.08 57.36
C ALA A 2 -2.97 -30.73 56.09
N PHE A 3 -3.30 -31.34 54.96
CA PHE A 3 -2.68 -31.11 53.66
C PHE A 3 -3.47 -30.00 52.96
N ALA A 4 -2.93 -28.78 52.94
CA ALA A 4 -3.51 -27.67 52.22
C ALA A 4 -3.14 -27.79 50.73
N LEU A 5 -4.14 -28.10 49.90
CA LEU A 5 -4.03 -28.13 48.43
C LEU A 5 -4.15 -26.70 47.89
N VAL A 6 -3.02 -26.11 47.53
CA VAL A 6 -3.00 -24.79 46.84
C VAL A 6 -3.34 -25.00 45.38
N LEU A 7 -4.57 -24.62 44.96
CA LEU A 7 -4.96 -24.51 43.56
C LEU A 7 -4.33 -23.24 42.99
N VAL A 8 -3.26 -23.39 42.22
CA VAL A 8 -2.74 -22.32 41.37
C VAL A 8 -3.59 -22.29 40.12
N ALA A 9 -4.53 -21.36 40.04
CA ALA A 9 -5.26 -21.04 38.83
C ALA A 9 -4.29 -20.34 37.86
N LEU A 10 -3.81 -21.07 36.86
CA LEU A 10 -3.09 -20.51 35.73
C LEU A 10 -4.10 -19.72 34.87
N TRP A 11 -4.17 -18.43 35.06
CA TRP A 11 -4.82 -17.53 34.10
C TRP A 11 -3.84 -17.38 32.94
N SER A 12 -3.90 -18.31 32.00
CA SER A 12 -3.36 -18.12 30.67
C SER A 12 -4.38 -17.28 29.89
N CYS A 13 -4.29 -15.96 29.98
CA CYS A 13 -4.86 -15.08 28.97
C CYS A 13 -3.90 -15.19 27.78
N ASP A 14 -4.19 -16.06 26.83
CA ASP A 14 -3.69 -15.93 25.47
C ASP A 14 -4.44 -14.75 24.86
N ASP A 15 -3.82 -13.56 24.87
CA ASP A 15 -4.25 -12.39 24.09
C ASP A 15 -4.00 -12.67 22.60
N TYR A 16 -4.68 -13.68 22.08
CA TYR A 16 -4.66 -13.96 20.66
C TYR A 16 -5.65 -13.01 19.97
N GLU A 17 -5.11 -11.96 19.37
CA GLU A 17 -5.87 -11.00 18.60
C GLU A 17 -6.61 -11.71 17.45
N THR A 18 -7.91 -11.58 17.43
CA THR A 18 -8.74 -12.18 16.37
C THR A 18 -8.53 -11.44 15.04
N TYR A 19 -8.84 -12.11 13.94
CA TYR A 19 -8.82 -11.48 12.61
C TYR A 19 -9.76 -10.26 12.52
N GLY A 20 -10.90 -10.31 13.22
CA GLY A 20 -11.86 -9.19 13.28
C GLY A 20 -11.26 -7.96 13.98
N GLU A 21 -10.67 -8.13 15.14
CA GLU A 21 -10.01 -7.06 15.91
C GLU A 21 -8.85 -6.43 15.12
N ARG A 22 -8.05 -7.24 14.41
CA ARG A 22 -6.98 -6.74 13.56
C ARG A 22 -7.53 -5.87 12.43
N LYS A 23 -8.60 -6.30 11.78
CA LYS A 23 -9.26 -5.55 10.71
C LYS A 23 -9.90 -4.24 11.20
N GLU A 24 -10.39 -4.23 12.42
CA GLU A 24 -10.91 -3.02 13.05
C GLU A 24 -9.79 -2.03 13.34
N LYS A 25 -8.70 -2.46 13.95
CA LYS A 25 -7.51 -1.63 14.18
C LYS A 25 -6.93 -1.05 12.89
N GLU A 26 -6.85 -1.85 11.82
CA GLU A 26 -6.42 -1.35 10.51
C GLU A 26 -7.34 -0.22 9.99
N ARG A 27 -8.66 -0.40 10.07
CA ARG A 27 -9.62 0.63 9.63
C ARG A 27 -9.55 1.90 10.45
N ASP A 28 -9.40 1.77 11.77
CA ASP A 28 -9.28 2.90 12.68
C ASP A 28 -8.00 3.68 12.41
N ALA A 29 -6.87 2.99 12.23
CA ALA A 29 -5.59 3.61 11.89
C ALA A 29 -5.66 4.36 10.55
N ILE A 30 -6.30 3.79 9.53
CA ILE A 30 -6.51 4.46 8.23
C ILE A 30 -7.39 5.70 8.42
N SER A 31 -8.49 5.59 9.17
CA SER A 31 -9.40 6.70 9.42
C SER A 31 -8.72 7.85 10.16
N GLU A 32 -7.90 7.53 11.16
CA GLU A 32 -7.11 8.51 11.90
C GLU A 32 -6.03 9.16 11.01
N TYR A 33 -5.35 8.37 10.19
CA TYR A 33 -4.36 8.88 9.24
C TYR A 33 -5.00 9.87 8.26
N ILE A 34 -6.16 9.55 7.69
CA ILE A 34 -6.91 10.43 6.78
C ILE A 34 -7.24 11.75 7.47
N LYS A 35 -7.75 11.70 8.71
CA LYS A 35 -8.09 12.90 9.51
C LYS A 35 -6.86 13.73 9.87
N SER A 36 -5.82 13.08 10.39
CA SER A 36 -4.61 13.77 10.85
C SER A 36 -3.84 14.46 9.73
N ARG A 37 -3.94 13.94 8.51
CA ARG A 37 -3.31 14.50 7.32
C ARG A 37 -4.21 15.47 6.54
N ASN A 38 -5.44 15.71 7.02
CA ASN A 38 -6.45 16.52 6.32
C ASN A 38 -6.65 16.05 4.87
N ILE A 39 -6.66 14.74 4.65
CA ILE A 39 -6.86 14.16 3.33
C ILE A 39 -8.29 14.47 2.88
N LYS A 40 -8.41 15.10 1.72
CA LYS A 40 -9.68 15.35 1.05
C LYS A 40 -9.93 14.22 0.05
N GLU A 41 -10.90 13.38 0.36
CA GLU A 41 -11.32 12.32 -0.55
C GLU A 41 -12.15 12.92 -1.70
N ILE A 42 -11.83 12.51 -2.93
CA ILE A 42 -12.64 12.75 -4.11
C ILE A 42 -13.11 11.42 -4.71
N THR A 43 -14.26 11.45 -5.37
CA THR A 43 -14.84 10.28 -6.03
C THR A 43 -14.08 9.94 -7.31
N GLU A 44 -14.20 8.68 -7.77
CA GLU A 44 -13.65 8.26 -9.07
C GLU A 44 -14.23 9.10 -10.23
N GLY A 45 -15.52 9.48 -10.15
CA GLY A 45 -16.15 10.33 -11.13
C GLY A 45 -15.52 11.73 -11.22
N GLU A 46 -15.28 12.37 -10.07
CA GLU A 46 -14.58 13.67 -10.00
C GLU A 46 -13.14 13.56 -10.51
N PHE A 47 -12.45 12.48 -10.15
CA PHE A 47 -11.09 12.22 -10.61
C PHE A 47 -11.01 12.10 -12.15
N VAL A 48 -11.93 11.37 -12.77
CA VAL A 48 -12.00 11.24 -14.23
C VAL A 48 -12.33 12.60 -14.89
N LEU A 49 -13.28 13.37 -14.35
CA LEU A 49 -13.62 14.71 -14.84
C LEU A 49 -12.43 15.68 -14.77
N LYS A 50 -11.53 15.50 -13.81
CA LYS A 50 -10.28 16.27 -13.68
C LYS A 50 -9.14 15.74 -14.58
N GLY A 51 -9.42 14.84 -15.52
CA GLY A 51 -8.40 14.25 -16.40
C GLY A 51 -7.45 13.30 -15.68
N CYS A 52 -7.94 12.58 -14.68
CA CYS A 52 -7.18 11.67 -13.82
C CYS A 52 -6.00 12.37 -13.13
N THR A 53 -6.29 13.48 -12.46
CA THR A 53 -5.34 14.26 -11.65
C THR A 53 -5.93 14.54 -10.27
N THR A 54 -5.06 14.83 -9.29
CA THR A 54 -5.45 15.25 -7.94
C THR A 54 -4.77 16.56 -7.59
N ASP A 55 -5.43 17.39 -6.79
CA ASP A 55 -4.83 18.63 -6.27
C ASP A 55 -3.99 18.32 -5.02
N THR A 56 -2.67 18.39 -5.17
CA THR A 56 -1.74 18.12 -4.07
C THR A 56 -1.76 19.22 -3.01
N THR A 57 -2.10 20.46 -3.39
CA THR A 57 -2.16 21.57 -2.45
C THR A 57 -3.41 21.50 -1.56
N ALA A 58 -4.47 20.90 -2.09
CA ALA A 58 -5.71 20.62 -1.38
C ALA A 58 -5.69 19.25 -0.67
N HIS A 59 -4.57 18.53 -0.66
CA HIS A 59 -4.45 17.17 -0.13
C HIS A 59 -5.51 16.21 -0.70
N GLU A 60 -5.84 16.32 -1.98
CA GLU A 60 -6.83 15.46 -2.63
C GLU A 60 -6.27 14.07 -2.90
N TYR A 61 -7.06 13.06 -2.52
CA TYR A 61 -6.85 11.65 -2.84
C TYR A 61 -8.12 11.08 -3.45
N VAL A 62 -7.99 10.34 -4.53
CA VAL A 62 -9.12 9.56 -5.04
C VAL A 62 -9.21 8.24 -4.30
N TYR A 63 -10.42 7.89 -3.84
CA TYR A 63 -10.71 6.55 -3.34
C TYR A 63 -11.19 5.67 -4.49
N LEU A 64 -10.40 4.65 -4.82
CA LEU A 64 -10.68 3.70 -5.89
C LEU A 64 -11.43 2.50 -5.31
N THR A 65 -12.74 2.48 -5.46
CA THR A 65 -13.67 1.55 -4.80
C THR A 65 -13.38 0.08 -5.14
N LYS A 66 -12.97 -0.19 -6.38
CA LYS A 66 -12.65 -1.55 -6.84
C LYS A 66 -11.42 -2.15 -6.14
N SER A 67 -10.41 -1.33 -5.88
CA SER A 67 -9.15 -1.76 -5.27
C SER A 67 -9.06 -1.47 -3.77
N GLY A 68 -9.93 -0.59 -3.23
CA GLY A 68 -9.88 -0.13 -1.85
C GLY A 68 -8.69 0.77 -1.54
N ILE A 69 -8.17 1.49 -2.53
CA ILE A 69 -6.95 2.28 -2.43
C ILE A 69 -7.26 3.77 -2.51
N TRP A 70 -6.64 4.55 -1.62
CA TRP A 70 -6.55 6.01 -1.76
C TRP A 70 -5.28 6.35 -2.53
N MET A 71 -5.43 7.06 -3.64
CA MET A 71 -4.32 7.43 -4.50
C MET A 71 -4.24 8.95 -4.68
N GLN A 72 -3.04 9.52 -4.55
CA GLN A 72 -2.73 10.88 -4.94
C GLN A 72 -1.71 10.86 -6.08
N ILE A 73 -1.97 11.60 -7.16
CA ILE A 73 -1.03 11.79 -8.26
C ILE A 73 -0.36 13.15 -8.09
N ILE A 74 0.91 13.15 -7.68
CA ILE A 74 1.69 14.38 -7.51
C ILE A 74 2.06 14.98 -8.86
N ARG A 75 2.39 14.13 -9.83
CA ARG A 75 2.70 14.52 -11.20
C ARG A 75 2.33 13.39 -12.15
N LYS A 76 1.49 13.70 -13.10
CA LYS A 76 1.15 12.74 -14.18
C LYS A 76 2.35 12.54 -15.10
N GLY A 77 2.58 11.30 -15.51
CA GLY A 77 3.63 10.96 -16.47
C GLY A 77 3.33 11.50 -17.87
N GLU A 78 4.37 11.73 -18.65
CA GLU A 78 4.28 12.15 -20.05
C GLU A 78 4.46 10.97 -21.02
N GLY A 79 4.69 9.77 -20.48
CA GLY A 79 4.86 8.55 -21.27
C GLY A 79 3.55 8.04 -21.87
N THR A 80 3.68 7.06 -22.74
CA THR A 80 2.54 6.32 -23.26
C THR A 80 2.20 5.14 -22.36
N MET A 81 0.92 4.82 -22.29
CA MET A 81 0.45 3.65 -21.57
C MET A 81 1.10 2.38 -22.14
N LEU A 82 1.42 1.44 -21.27
CA LEU A 82 1.98 0.15 -21.66
C LEU A 82 1.07 -0.55 -22.67
N GLU A 83 1.63 -0.92 -23.82
CA GLU A 83 0.90 -1.63 -24.88
C GLU A 83 0.41 -3.01 -24.40
N ASN A 84 -0.74 -3.42 -24.94
CA ASN A 84 -1.29 -4.74 -24.64
C ASN A 84 -0.33 -5.85 -25.12
N LYS A 85 -0.20 -6.91 -24.30
CA LYS A 85 0.70 -8.05 -24.51
C LYS A 85 2.18 -7.67 -24.59
N LYS A 86 2.54 -6.55 -24.01
CA LYS A 86 3.94 -6.12 -23.87
C LYS A 86 4.40 -6.25 -22.43
N GLN A 87 5.69 -6.50 -22.31
CA GLN A 87 6.42 -6.50 -21.04
C GLN A 87 7.44 -5.39 -21.05
N VAL A 88 7.53 -4.67 -19.94
CA VAL A 88 8.52 -3.61 -19.74
C VAL A 88 9.20 -3.74 -18.39
N ASN A 89 10.37 -3.13 -18.26
CA ASN A 89 11.02 -2.92 -16.97
C ASN A 89 10.61 -1.54 -16.43
N VAL A 90 10.15 -1.51 -15.21
CA VAL A 90 9.82 -0.28 -14.48
C VAL A 90 10.84 -0.10 -13.36
N LEU A 91 11.46 1.07 -13.32
CA LEU A 91 12.36 1.48 -12.24
C LEU A 91 11.59 2.28 -11.21
N ILE A 92 11.79 1.96 -9.94
CA ILE A 92 10.95 2.45 -8.86
C ILE A 92 11.81 3.06 -7.76
N ARG A 93 11.38 4.23 -7.30
CA ARG A 93 11.84 4.83 -6.04
C ARG A 93 10.64 4.96 -5.12
N TYR A 94 10.80 4.58 -3.87
CA TYR A 94 9.68 4.48 -2.95
C TYR A 94 10.10 4.70 -1.49
N VAL A 95 9.10 4.99 -0.69
CA VAL A 95 9.10 4.90 0.77
C VAL A 95 7.88 4.09 1.15
N GLU A 96 8.07 2.98 1.85
CA GLU A 96 7.00 2.18 2.42
C GLU A 96 6.79 2.58 3.88
N TYR A 97 5.59 3.00 4.20
CA TYR A 97 5.21 3.45 5.52
C TYR A 97 4.06 2.61 6.07
N ASN A 98 4.24 2.05 7.26
CA ASN A 98 3.19 1.35 7.97
C ASN A 98 2.36 2.36 8.76
N ILE A 99 1.10 2.54 8.37
CA ILE A 99 0.18 3.51 9.01
C ILE A 99 -0.14 3.07 10.44
N LEU A 100 -0.33 1.78 10.69
CA LEU A 100 -0.67 1.25 12.01
C LEU A 100 0.48 1.42 13.02
N GLU A 101 1.71 1.19 12.58
CA GLU A 101 2.90 1.31 13.42
C GLU A 101 3.50 2.71 13.44
N GLY A 102 3.10 3.56 12.50
CA GLY A 102 3.64 4.90 12.36
C GLY A 102 5.11 4.93 11.92
N ALA A 103 5.59 3.91 11.22
CA ALA A 103 7.00 3.72 10.92
C ALA A 103 7.28 3.47 9.44
N ILE A 104 8.47 3.88 8.97
CA ILE A 104 8.97 3.49 7.66
C ILE A 104 9.51 2.06 7.76
N LEU A 105 8.99 1.17 6.94
CA LEU A 105 9.43 -0.21 6.86
C LEU A 105 10.65 -0.37 5.95
N THR A 106 10.53 0.09 4.71
CA THR A 106 11.62 0.05 3.73
C THR A 106 11.62 1.29 2.84
N SER A 107 12.77 1.63 2.30
CA SER A 107 12.90 2.77 1.38
C SER A 107 14.21 2.67 0.58
N ASN A 108 14.13 3.02 -0.71
CA ASN A 108 15.32 3.25 -1.51
C ASN A 108 15.52 4.75 -1.85
N TYR A 109 14.63 5.62 -1.32
CA TYR A 109 14.57 7.03 -1.70
C TYR A 109 15.82 7.83 -1.29
N SER A 110 16.42 7.50 -0.15
CA SER A 110 17.61 8.19 0.38
C SER A 110 18.92 7.87 -0.35
N TYR A 111 18.91 6.88 -1.24
CA TYR A 111 20.11 6.44 -1.95
C TYR A 111 20.05 6.87 -3.42
N SER A 112 20.92 7.79 -3.85
CA SER A 112 20.88 8.36 -5.20
C SER A 112 21.04 7.31 -6.32
N ASN A 113 21.77 6.23 -6.05
CA ASN A 113 22.12 5.19 -7.03
C ASN A 113 21.28 3.91 -6.89
N LEU A 114 20.39 3.83 -5.89
CA LEU A 114 19.54 2.66 -5.68
C LEU A 114 18.16 2.89 -6.28
N TYR A 115 17.70 1.91 -6.98
CA TYR A 115 16.33 1.79 -7.45
C TYR A 115 15.91 0.33 -7.41
N ASP A 116 14.65 0.11 -7.21
CA ASP A 116 14.07 -1.20 -7.40
C ASP A 116 13.62 -1.34 -8.84
N LYS A 117 13.67 -2.56 -9.36
CA LYS A 117 13.20 -2.89 -10.70
C LYS A 117 12.16 -3.98 -10.64
N MET A 118 11.05 -3.75 -11.30
CA MET A 118 10.06 -4.78 -11.58
C MET A 118 9.84 -4.94 -13.08
N THR A 119 9.53 -6.15 -13.52
CA THR A 119 8.96 -6.39 -14.83
C THR A 119 7.44 -6.27 -14.71
N VAL A 120 6.83 -5.60 -15.65
CA VAL A 120 5.36 -5.45 -15.73
C VAL A 120 4.92 -5.97 -17.09
N TYR A 121 3.91 -6.82 -17.09
CA TYR A 121 3.24 -7.30 -18.30
C TYR A 121 1.77 -6.86 -18.27
N ARG A 122 1.28 -6.37 -19.41
CA ARG A 122 -0.12 -5.99 -19.58
C ARG A 122 -0.87 -7.00 -20.44
N GLU A 123 -2.05 -7.42 -19.97
CA GLU A 123 -2.98 -8.22 -20.74
C GLU A 123 -4.40 -7.66 -20.61
N GLY A 124 -4.90 -7.07 -21.70
CA GLY A 124 -6.16 -6.35 -21.69
C GLY A 124 -6.13 -5.15 -20.75
N SER A 125 -7.00 -5.16 -19.75
CA SER A 125 -7.06 -4.17 -18.65
C SER A 125 -6.34 -4.61 -17.38
N SER A 126 -5.59 -5.70 -17.42
CA SER A 126 -4.92 -6.25 -16.24
C SER A 126 -3.41 -6.14 -16.36
N TYR A 127 -2.75 -5.99 -15.21
CA TYR A 127 -1.31 -6.00 -15.10
C TYR A 127 -0.86 -7.13 -14.19
N THR A 128 0.24 -7.77 -14.56
CA THR A 128 1.01 -8.65 -13.68
C THR A 128 2.42 -8.12 -13.58
N ALA A 129 3.05 -8.28 -12.43
CA ALA A 129 4.40 -7.80 -12.23
C ALA A 129 5.19 -8.70 -11.29
N SER A 130 6.52 -8.58 -11.38
CA SER A 130 7.46 -9.31 -10.55
C SER A 130 8.65 -8.42 -10.23
N PHE A 131 9.01 -8.28 -8.95
CA PHE A 131 10.27 -7.64 -8.57
C PHE A 131 11.44 -8.51 -9.03
N VAL A 132 12.41 -7.90 -9.68
CA VAL A 132 13.58 -8.59 -10.21
C VAL A 132 14.90 -8.07 -9.62
N GLN A 133 14.85 -6.91 -8.97
CA GLN A 133 16.02 -6.29 -8.34
C GLN A 133 15.59 -5.24 -7.30
N GLY A 134 16.39 -5.09 -6.26
CA GLY A 134 16.27 -4.01 -5.29
C GLY A 134 15.87 -4.47 -3.89
N ILE A 135 15.55 -3.52 -3.03
CA ILE A 135 15.23 -3.75 -1.63
C ILE A 135 13.93 -4.56 -1.49
N MET A 136 12.89 -4.23 -2.27
CA MET A 136 11.62 -4.97 -2.24
C MET A 136 11.83 -6.45 -2.59
N ASN A 137 12.62 -6.73 -3.65
CA ASN A 137 12.93 -8.10 -4.01
C ASN A 137 13.69 -8.84 -2.91
N SER A 138 14.64 -8.18 -2.25
CA SER A 138 15.42 -8.78 -1.16
C SER A 138 14.60 -9.00 0.10
N THR A 139 13.62 -8.12 0.38
CA THR A 139 12.82 -8.14 1.61
C THR A 139 11.60 -9.05 1.47
N TYR A 140 10.89 -8.96 0.35
CA TYR A 140 9.57 -9.59 0.16
C TYR A 140 9.55 -10.61 -0.99
N GLY A 141 10.67 -10.80 -1.69
CA GLY A 141 10.76 -11.69 -2.86
C GLY A 141 10.17 -11.06 -4.12
N ALA A 142 9.83 -11.89 -5.08
CA ALA A 142 9.39 -11.44 -6.41
C ALA A 142 7.94 -10.90 -6.46
N SER A 143 7.14 -11.13 -5.43
CA SER A 143 5.72 -10.79 -5.43
C SER A 143 5.51 -9.27 -5.33
N VAL A 144 4.76 -8.70 -6.29
CA VAL A 144 4.39 -7.28 -6.31
C VAL A 144 2.98 -7.12 -5.74
N PRO A 145 2.76 -6.29 -4.71
CA PRO A 145 1.44 -5.99 -4.21
C PRO A 145 0.54 -5.39 -5.29
N ALA A 146 -0.72 -5.83 -5.37
CA ALA A 146 -1.65 -5.35 -6.40
C ALA A 146 -1.82 -3.83 -6.42
N GLY A 147 -1.73 -3.19 -5.26
CA GLY A 147 -1.79 -1.72 -5.13
C GLY A 147 -0.73 -0.95 -5.90
N TRP A 148 0.44 -1.55 -6.11
CA TRP A 148 1.52 -0.93 -6.89
C TRP A 148 1.23 -0.88 -8.40
N LEU A 149 0.26 -1.70 -8.86
CA LEU A 149 -0.11 -1.77 -10.27
C LEU A 149 -1.25 -0.82 -10.62
N VAL A 150 -2.01 -0.37 -9.64
CA VAL A 150 -3.16 0.54 -9.84
C VAL A 150 -2.79 1.84 -10.55
N PRO A 151 -1.67 2.53 -10.23
CA PRO A 151 -1.29 3.75 -10.92
C PRO A 151 -0.96 3.59 -12.42
N LEU A 152 -0.76 2.35 -12.89
CA LEU A 152 -0.44 2.09 -14.29
C LEU A 152 -1.64 2.26 -15.23
N ASP A 153 -2.85 2.42 -14.68
CA ASP A 153 -4.08 2.66 -15.44
C ASP A 153 -4.31 4.15 -15.75
N TYR A 154 -3.53 5.05 -15.15
CA TYR A 154 -3.72 6.50 -15.18
C TYR A 154 -2.47 7.22 -15.67
#